data_506f35108613ab75921dd10b7e8c6bed
#
_entry.id   506f35108613ab75921dd10b7e8c6bed
#
_cell.length_a   1.000
_cell.length_b   1.000
_cell.length_c   1.000
_cell.angle_alpha   90.00
_cell.angle_beta   90.00
_cell.angle_gamma   90.00
#
_symmetry.space_group_name_H-M   'P 1'
#
loop_
_entity.id
_entity.type
_entity.pdbx_description
1 polymer ?
#
loop_
_entity_poly.entity_id
_entity_poly.type
_entity_poly.pdbx_seq_one_letter_code
_entity_poly.pdbx_strand_id
1 'polypeptide(L)'
;MAQNQSDTAKKDVVIKVRGLVNAFGSKVIHDHIDLDVYRGEVLGVVGGSGSGKSVLLRSVIGLIRPRQGTVEVFGQKTDEIEGPNMHRLEMRWGVLFQAGALFSSQTVAENIKVPLREYTAMGETLMDEIAAMKLNMVGLPPDTGDKYPAELSGGMIKRAGLARALALDPELLFLDEPTAGLDPISANQFDELIKRLQKALGLTVFLVTHDIDTLRATTDRIAVLVNKKIVIGTITELRKSDDPWIKDYFSGVRGRAALADMAEAH
;
A
#
# COMPACT_ATOMS: atom_id res chain seq x y z
N MET A 1 26.50 -10.30 -38.44
CA MET A 1 25.36 -9.46 -38.04
C MET A 1 24.55 -10.23 -37.00
N ALA A 2 24.83 -10.02 -35.74
CA ALA A 2 24.09 -10.64 -34.62
C ALA A 2 23.03 -9.64 -34.14
N GLN A 3 21.77 -10.01 -34.34
CA GLN A 3 20.63 -9.25 -33.89
C GLN A 3 20.57 -9.31 -32.34
N ASN A 4 20.79 -8.18 -31.73
CA ASN A 4 20.59 -7.96 -30.31
C ASN A 4 19.08 -7.93 -30.04
N GLN A 5 18.45 -9.08 -29.79
CA GLN A 5 17.10 -9.14 -29.23
C GLN A 5 17.23 -8.79 -27.75
N SER A 6 16.91 -7.54 -27.41
CA SER A 6 16.66 -7.12 -26.04
C SER A 6 15.44 -7.88 -25.54
N ASP A 7 15.69 -8.87 -24.70
CA ASP A 7 14.70 -9.66 -23.97
C ASP A 7 13.97 -8.70 -22.97
N THR A 8 12.90 -8.05 -23.44
CA THR A 8 11.96 -7.34 -22.57
C THR A 8 11.14 -8.40 -21.83
N ALA A 9 11.70 -8.93 -20.76
CA ALA A 9 10.97 -9.80 -19.86
C ALA A 9 9.62 -9.12 -19.54
N LYS A 10 8.51 -9.73 -19.96
CA LYS A 10 7.15 -9.24 -19.77
C LYS A 10 6.95 -9.13 -18.25
N LYS A 11 6.95 -7.90 -17.71
CA LYS A 11 6.77 -7.66 -16.29
C LYS A 11 5.44 -8.30 -15.85
N ASP A 12 5.47 -9.11 -14.79
CA ASP A 12 4.28 -9.74 -14.22
C ASP A 12 3.40 -8.67 -13.56
N VAL A 13 2.19 -8.46 -14.10
CA VAL A 13 1.24 -7.45 -13.63
C VAL A 13 0.35 -8.06 -12.55
N VAL A 14 0.46 -7.55 -11.32
CA VAL A 14 -0.34 -7.98 -10.17
C VAL A 14 -1.66 -7.23 -10.08
N ILE A 15 -1.64 -5.90 -10.32
CA ILE A 15 -2.85 -5.08 -10.40
C ILE A 15 -2.90 -4.45 -11.79
N LYS A 16 -4.05 -4.59 -12.47
CA LYS A 16 -4.31 -3.98 -13.77
C LYS A 16 -5.62 -3.22 -13.74
N VAL A 17 -5.54 -1.91 -13.95
CA VAL A 17 -6.69 -1.01 -14.03
C VAL A 17 -6.79 -0.49 -15.45
N ARG A 18 -8.00 -0.51 -16.03
CA ARG A 18 -8.23 -0.01 -17.39
C ARG A 18 -9.50 0.83 -17.48
N GLY A 19 -9.34 2.06 -17.97
CA GLY A 19 -10.45 2.99 -18.21
C GLY A 19 -11.27 3.32 -16.98
N LEU A 20 -10.68 3.29 -15.77
CA LEU A 20 -11.39 3.43 -14.52
C LEU A 20 -12.05 4.81 -14.39
N VAL A 21 -13.37 4.84 -14.19
CA VAL A 21 -14.13 6.03 -13.88
C VAL A 21 -14.82 5.86 -12.52
N ASN A 22 -14.44 6.67 -11.56
CA ASN A 22 -15.14 6.78 -10.28
C ASN A 22 -15.90 8.11 -10.19
N ALA A 23 -17.17 8.02 -9.82
CA ALA A 23 -18.01 9.19 -9.63
C ALA A 23 -19.02 8.99 -8.48
N PHE A 24 -19.27 10.04 -7.71
CA PHE A 24 -20.30 10.10 -6.67
C PHE A 24 -21.34 11.15 -7.07
N GLY A 25 -22.54 10.70 -7.43
CA GLY A 25 -23.53 11.55 -8.06
C GLY A 25 -22.99 12.15 -9.36
N SER A 26 -23.01 13.48 -9.48
CA SER A 26 -22.46 14.22 -10.64
C SER A 26 -20.94 14.48 -10.54
N LYS A 27 -20.32 14.25 -9.37
CA LYS A 27 -18.90 14.55 -9.15
C LYS A 27 -18.03 13.40 -9.62
N VAL A 28 -17.32 13.58 -10.74
CA VAL A 28 -16.31 12.66 -11.24
C VAL A 28 -15.01 12.86 -10.43
N ILE A 29 -14.49 11.77 -9.87
CA ILE A 29 -13.24 11.73 -9.11
C ILE A 29 -12.09 11.24 -9.99
N HIS A 30 -12.29 10.12 -10.71
CA HIS A 30 -11.33 9.56 -11.66
C HIS A 30 -11.98 9.52 -13.04
N ASP A 31 -11.19 9.85 -14.06
CA ASP A 31 -11.66 9.94 -15.43
C ASP A 31 -10.74 9.12 -16.37
N HIS A 32 -11.15 7.88 -16.65
CA HIS A 32 -10.45 6.91 -17.50
C HIS A 32 -8.98 6.68 -17.09
N ILE A 33 -8.79 6.23 -15.83
CA ILE A 33 -7.45 5.88 -15.31
C ILE A 33 -7.03 4.50 -15.82
N ASP A 34 -5.78 4.42 -16.30
CA ASP A 34 -5.06 3.20 -16.60
C ASP A 34 -3.84 3.07 -15.68
N LEU A 35 -3.68 1.92 -15.04
CA LEU A 35 -2.59 1.66 -14.09
C LEU A 35 -2.20 0.19 -14.10
N ASP A 36 -0.88 -0.08 -14.17
CA ASP A 36 -0.30 -1.39 -13.92
C ASP A 36 0.63 -1.34 -12.70
N VAL A 37 0.45 -2.32 -11.79
CA VAL A 37 1.36 -2.58 -10.67
C VAL A 37 2.04 -3.91 -10.92
N TYR A 38 3.37 -3.91 -10.86
CA TYR A 38 4.17 -5.09 -11.16
C TYR A 38 4.53 -5.88 -9.90
N ARG A 39 4.71 -7.19 -10.05
CA ARG A 39 5.11 -8.05 -8.94
C ARG A 39 6.41 -7.57 -8.30
N GLY A 40 6.42 -7.52 -6.97
CA GLY A 40 7.59 -7.16 -6.17
C GLY A 40 7.94 -5.68 -6.16
N GLU A 41 7.19 -4.80 -6.86
CA GLU A 41 7.42 -3.36 -6.76
C GLU A 41 6.69 -2.72 -5.58
N VAL A 42 7.19 -1.60 -5.14
CA VAL A 42 6.49 -0.64 -4.29
C VAL A 42 5.99 0.51 -5.16
N LEU A 43 4.69 0.53 -5.47
CA LEU A 43 4.06 1.64 -6.17
C LEU A 43 3.52 2.65 -5.16
N GLY A 44 4.04 3.88 -5.18
CA GLY A 44 3.50 5.01 -4.44
C GLY A 44 2.33 5.65 -5.18
N VAL A 45 1.25 6.01 -4.48
CA VAL A 45 0.13 6.79 -5.03
C VAL A 45 0.03 8.11 -4.29
N VAL A 46 0.19 9.21 -5.02
CA VAL A 46 0.21 10.56 -4.47
C VAL A 46 -0.76 11.48 -5.22
N GLY A 47 -1.12 12.58 -4.61
CA GLY A 47 -1.98 13.59 -5.20
C GLY A 47 -2.51 14.56 -4.13
N GLY A 48 -3.05 15.68 -4.53
CA GLY A 48 -3.60 16.69 -3.63
C GLY A 48 -4.72 16.14 -2.72
N SER A 49 -5.09 16.89 -1.69
CA SER A 49 -6.25 16.55 -0.86
C SER A 49 -7.51 16.43 -1.74
N GLY A 50 -8.27 15.36 -1.56
CA GLY A 50 -9.48 15.11 -2.35
C GLY A 50 -9.25 14.62 -3.79
N SER A 51 -8.01 14.33 -4.23
CA SER A 51 -7.71 13.81 -5.57
C SER A 51 -8.24 12.39 -5.82
N GLY A 52 -8.67 11.67 -4.77
CA GLY A 52 -9.26 10.33 -4.90
C GLY A 52 -8.31 9.17 -4.58
N LYS A 53 -7.14 9.40 -3.97
CA LYS A 53 -6.18 8.33 -3.64
C LYS A 53 -6.83 7.14 -2.92
N SER A 54 -7.52 7.38 -1.80
CA SER A 54 -8.21 6.32 -1.05
C SER A 54 -9.42 5.74 -1.82
N VAL A 55 -10.02 6.51 -2.74
CA VAL A 55 -11.07 6.00 -3.64
C VAL A 55 -10.47 5.01 -4.64
N LEU A 56 -9.30 5.30 -5.20
CA LEU A 56 -8.58 4.39 -6.09
C LEU A 56 -8.22 3.10 -5.36
N LEU A 57 -7.60 3.20 -4.18
CA LEU A 57 -7.28 2.03 -3.36
C LEU A 57 -8.51 1.18 -3.08
N ARG A 58 -9.61 1.80 -2.61
CA ARG A 58 -10.87 1.10 -2.30
C ARG A 58 -11.52 0.47 -3.54
N SER A 59 -11.33 1.06 -4.72
CA SER A 59 -11.80 0.45 -5.97
C SER A 59 -10.95 -0.78 -6.34
N VAL A 60 -9.64 -0.73 -6.11
CA VAL A 60 -8.74 -1.85 -6.40
C VAL A 60 -9.05 -3.06 -5.50
N ILE A 61 -9.33 -2.84 -4.21
CA ILE A 61 -9.68 -3.92 -3.27
C ILE A 61 -11.19 -4.30 -3.32
N GLY A 62 -11.96 -3.76 -4.26
CA GLY A 62 -13.37 -4.13 -4.45
C GLY A 62 -14.37 -3.49 -3.49
N LEU A 63 -13.94 -2.58 -2.59
CA LEU A 63 -14.85 -1.89 -1.65
C LEU A 63 -15.67 -0.77 -2.31
N ILE A 64 -15.25 -0.27 -3.46
CA ILE A 64 -15.99 0.71 -4.27
C ILE A 64 -16.08 0.17 -5.69
N ARG A 65 -17.30 -0.04 -6.19
CA ARG A 65 -17.52 -0.42 -7.58
C ARG A 65 -17.34 0.81 -8.48
N PRO A 66 -16.42 0.78 -9.46
CA PRO A 66 -16.26 1.87 -10.40
C PRO A 66 -17.49 2.02 -11.28
N ARG A 67 -17.74 3.24 -11.76
CA ARG A 67 -18.84 3.51 -12.70
C ARG A 67 -18.54 2.94 -14.09
N GLN A 68 -17.28 2.95 -14.51
CA GLN A 68 -16.79 2.39 -15.77
C GLN A 68 -15.38 1.87 -15.60
N GLY A 69 -14.93 1.04 -16.53
CA GLY A 69 -13.61 0.45 -16.54
C GLY A 69 -13.56 -0.89 -15.81
N THR A 70 -12.37 -1.46 -15.71
CA THR A 70 -12.13 -2.76 -15.07
C THR A 70 -10.94 -2.69 -14.13
N VAL A 71 -11.01 -3.47 -13.06
CA VAL A 71 -9.92 -3.70 -12.11
C VAL A 71 -9.68 -5.20 -12.02
N GLU A 72 -8.45 -5.61 -12.34
CA GLU A 72 -7.99 -6.99 -12.19
C GLU A 72 -6.89 -7.03 -11.12
N VAL A 73 -6.98 -7.97 -10.19
CA VAL A 73 -5.95 -8.27 -9.20
C VAL A 73 -5.59 -9.74 -9.33
N PHE A 74 -4.30 -10.04 -9.52
CA PHE A 74 -3.80 -11.38 -9.86
C PHE A 74 -4.54 -12.03 -11.05
N GLY A 75 -4.90 -11.19 -12.05
CA GLY A 75 -5.61 -11.64 -13.26
C GLY A 75 -7.10 -11.93 -13.07
N GLN A 76 -7.66 -11.61 -11.89
CA GLN A 76 -9.07 -11.79 -11.60
C GLN A 76 -9.76 -10.43 -11.47
N LYS A 77 -10.89 -10.24 -12.13
CA LYS A 77 -11.66 -9.00 -12.05
C LYS A 77 -12.40 -8.91 -10.71
N THR A 78 -12.13 -7.88 -9.95
CA THR A 78 -12.64 -7.72 -8.58
C THR A 78 -14.15 -7.41 -8.52
N ASP A 79 -14.74 -6.94 -9.61
CA ASP A 79 -16.17 -6.63 -9.74
C ASP A 79 -17.03 -7.77 -10.31
N GLU A 80 -16.39 -8.84 -10.82
CA GLU A 80 -17.07 -10.02 -11.39
C GLU A 80 -16.94 -11.27 -10.50
N ILE A 81 -16.09 -11.21 -9.47
CA ILE A 81 -15.80 -12.34 -8.60
C ILE A 81 -16.60 -12.24 -7.29
N GLU A 82 -17.22 -13.34 -6.88
CA GLU A 82 -18.05 -13.41 -5.66
C GLU A 82 -17.81 -14.72 -4.89
N GLY A 83 -18.28 -14.75 -3.63
CA GLY A 83 -18.29 -15.93 -2.79
C GLY A 83 -16.90 -16.52 -2.55
N PRO A 84 -16.74 -17.88 -2.58
CA PRO A 84 -15.48 -18.54 -2.21
C PRO A 84 -14.28 -18.12 -3.04
N ASN A 85 -14.47 -17.68 -4.28
CA ASN A 85 -13.39 -17.21 -5.13
C ASN A 85 -12.90 -15.82 -4.70
N MET A 86 -13.81 -14.94 -4.25
CA MET A 86 -13.43 -13.66 -3.66
C MET A 86 -12.63 -13.87 -2.38
N HIS A 87 -13.05 -14.75 -1.48
CA HIS A 87 -12.31 -15.11 -0.27
C HIS A 87 -10.88 -15.58 -0.57
N ARG A 88 -10.69 -16.44 -1.60
CA ARG A 88 -9.36 -16.88 -2.02
C ARG A 88 -8.49 -15.74 -2.54
N LEU A 89 -9.10 -14.77 -3.21
CA LEU A 89 -8.40 -13.58 -3.69
C LEU A 89 -8.02 -12.67 -2.52
N GLU A 90 -8.94 -12.43 -1.58
CA GLU A 90 -8.74 -11.61 -0.38
C GLU A 90 -7.62 -12.13 0.52
N MET A 91 -7.46 -13.45 0.65
CA MET A 91 -6.34 -14.06 1.38
C MET A 91 -4.96 -13.68 0.83
N ARG A 92 -4.86 -13.26 -0.44
CA ARG A 92 -3.60 -12.93 -1.11
C ARG A 92 -3.16 -11.50 -0.91
N TRP A 93 -3.98 -10.66 -0.27
CA TRP A 93 -3.60 -9.30 0.08
C TRP A 93 -3.88 -8.96 1.53
N GLY A 94 -3.10 -8.01 2.05
CA GLY A 94 -3.32 -7.39 3.35
C GLY A 94 -3.59 -5.91 3.19
N VAL A 95 -4.36 -5.32 4.10
CA VAL A 95 -4.69 -3.88 4.08
C VAL A 95 -4.37 -3.24 5.42
N LEU A 96 -3.55 -2.19 5.40
CA LEU A 96 -3.35 -1.28 6.52
C LEU A 96 -4.03 0.05 6.22
N PHE A 97 -5.13 0.33 6.90
CA PHE A 97 -5.83 1.62 6.80
C PHE A 97 -5.18 2.69 7.69
N GLN A 98 -5.42 3.95 7.35
CA GLN A 98 -4.78 5.14 7.94
C GLN A 98 -4.74 5.15 9.49
N ALA A 99 -5.81 4.75 10.17
CA ALA A 99 -5.86 4.70 11.64
C ALA A 99 -5.42 3.35 12.24
N GLY A 100 -4.82 2.44 11.45
CA GLY A 100 -4.56 1.06 11.85
C GLY A 100 -5.82 0.19 11.86
N ALA A 101 -6.99 0.78 12.07
CA ALA A 101 -8.32 0.16 12.08
C ALA A 101 -8.42 -1.09 12.96
N LEU A 102 -7.74 -1.08 14.12
CA LEU A 102 -7.83 -2.16 15.10
C LEU A 102 -9.21 -2.14 15.79
N PHE A 103 -9.73 -3.31 16.07
CA PHE A 103 -10.93 -3.47 16.91
C PHE A 103 -10.59 -3.10 18.35
N SER A 104 -11.18 -2.02 18.87
CA SER A 104 -10.85 -1.46 20.17
C SER A 104 -11.23 -2.37 21.37
N SER A 105 -12.17 -3.27 21.17
CA SER A 105 -12.63 -4.26 22.14
C SER A 105 -11.82 -5.56 22.17
N GLN A 106 -10.82 -5.69 21.30
CA GLN A 106 -9.97 -6.86 21.17
C GLN A 106 -8.52 -6.51 21.50
N THR A 107 -7.77 -7.45 22.08
CA THR A 107 -6.33 -7.32 22.27
C THR A 107 -5.61 -7.26 20.92
N VAL A 108 -4.33 -6.91 20.94
CA VAL A 108 -3.51 -6.88 19.71
C VAL A 108 -3.39 -8.28 19.10
N ALA A 109 -3.16 -9.32 19.91
CA ALA A 109 -3.11 -10.69 19.42
C ALA A 109 -4.44 -11.13 18.80
N GLU A 110 -5.57 -10.80 19.45
CA GLU A 110 -6.91 -11.06 18.91
C GLU A 110 -7.14 -10.34 17.58
N ASN A 111 -6.70 -9.08 17.45
CA ASN A 111 -6.77 -8.34 16.19
C ASN A 111 -5.98 -9.02 15.07
N ILE A 112 -4.79 -9.54 15.37
CA ILE A 112 -3.98 -10.28 14.38
C ILE A 112 -4.65 -11.58 13.98
N LYS A 113 -5.35 -12.24 14.90
CA LYS A 113 -6.08 -13.50 14.65
C LYS A 113 -7.38 -13.31 13.83
N VAL A 114 -7.92 -12.09 13.72
CA VAL A 114 -9.17 -11.87 12.97
C VAL A 114 -9.14 -12.44 11.56
N PRO A 115 -8.18 -12.10 10.68
CA PRO A 115 -8.14 -12.68 9.34
C PRO A 115 -7.90 -14.21 9.36
N LEU A 116 -7.16 -14.74 10.33
CA LEU A 116 -6.95 -16.19 10.45
C LEU A 116 -8.25 -16.92 10.75
N ARG A 117 -9.07 -16.39 11.67
CA ARG A 117 -10.40 -16.96 11.99
C ARG A 117 -11.39 -16.87 10.85
N GLU A 118 -11.35 -15.76 10.08
CA GLU A 118 -12.29 -15.54 8.97
C GLU A 118 -11.99 -16.44 7.77
N TYR A 119 -10.71 -16.60 7.44
CA TYR A 119 -10.30 -17.23 6.18
C TYR A 119 -9.73 -18.64 6.33
N THR A 120 -9.53 -19.15 7.56
CA THR A 120 -8.92 -20.46 7.78
C THR A 120 -9.68 -21.27 8.82
N ALA A 121 -9.41 -22.58 8.86
CA ALA A 121 -9.91 -23.48 9.88
C ALA A 121 -8.84 -23.82 10.95
N MET A 122 -7.88 -22.91 11.19
CA MET A 122 -6.79 -23.12 12.16
C MET A 122 -7.31 -23.18 13.60
N GLY A 123 -6.69 -24.00 14.43
CA GLY A 123 -6.96 -24.01 15.87
C GLY A 123 -6.32 -22.81 16.58
N GLU A 124 -6.90 -22.42 17.73
CA GLU A 124 -6.47 -21.22 18.49
C GLU A 124 -4.97 -21.24 18.83
N THR A 125 -4.41 -22.36 19.27
CA THR A 125 -2.98 -22.49 19.63
C THR A 125 -2.09 -22.09 18.45
N LEU A 126 -2.37 -22.56 17.24
CA LEU A 126 -1.60 -22.19 16.06
C LEU A 126 -1.79 -20.72 15.69
N MET A 127 -3.00 -20.19 15.84
CA MET A 127 -3.25 -18.76 15.62
C MET A 127 -2.50 -17.87 16.62
N ASP A 128 -2.35 -18.31 17.88
CA ASP A 128 -1.57 -17.59 18.90
C ASP A 128 -0.07 -17.57 18.53
N GLU A 129 0.47 -18.70 18.06
CA GLU A 129 1.86 -18.78 17.58
C GLU A 129 2.10 -17.87 16.38
N ILE A 130 1.17 -17.85 15.41
CA ILE A 130 1.22 -16.95 14.26
C ILE A 130 1.16 -15.49 14.72
N ALA A 131 0.24 -15.14 15.62
CA ALA A 131 0.13 -13.78 16.13
C ALA A 131 1.42 -13.31 16.81
N ALA A 132 2.03 -14.15 17.65
CA ALA A 132 3.32 -13.86 18.29
C ALA A 132 4.45 -13.67 17.26
N MET A 133 4.49 -14.53 16.22
CA MET A 133 5.44 -14.40 15.13
C MET A 133 5.26 -13.09 14.36
N LYS A 134 4.01 -12.70 14.04
CA LYS A 134 3.73 -11.45 13.31
C LYS A 134 4.04 -10.20 14.16
N LEU A 135 3.81 -10.24 15.48
CA LEU A 135 4.26 -9.19 16.40
C LEU A 135 5.76 -8.98 16.35
N ASN A 136 6.52 -10.07 16.44
CA ASN A 136 7.98 -10.01 16.34
C ASN A 136 8.44 -9.47 14.97
N MET A 137 7.80 -9.92 13.89
CA MET A 137 8.12 -9.50 12.51
C MET A 137 8.00 -7.99 12.31
N VAL A 138 7.04 -7.34 12.98
CA VAL A 138 6.87 -5.87 12.93
C VAL A 138 7.63 -5.13 14.02
N GLY A 139 8.44 -5.84 14.83
CA GLY A 139 9.28 -5.26 15.88
C GLY A 139 8.49 -4.78 17.10
N LEU A 140 7.40 -5.44 17.43
CA LEU A 140 6.66 -5.22 18.68
C LEU A 140 7.09 -6.25 19.74
N PRO A 141 7.25 -5.83 21.02
CA PRO A 141 7.52 -6.74 22.12
C PRO A 141 6.40 -7.79 22.29
N PRO A 142 6.72 -9.02 22.74
CA PRO A 142 5.74 -10.09 22.91
C PRO A 142 4.55 -9.73 23.83
N ASP A 143 4.81 -8.98 24.93
CA ASP A 143 3.78 -8.50 25.87
C ASP A 143 2.78 -7.53 25.24
N THR A 144 3.06 -7.01 24.05
CA THR A 144 2.13 -6.17 23.30
C THR A 144 0.89 -6.96 22.87
N GLY A 145 1.00 -8.28 22.70
CA GLY A 145 -0.12 -9.12 22.31
C GLY A 145 -1.34 -9.05 23.23
N ASP A 146 -1.10 -8.87 24.53
CA ASP A 146 -2.14 -8.84 25.56
C ASP A 146 -2.76 -7.45 25.75
N LYS A 147 -2.16 -6.39 25.17
CA LYS A 147 -2.62 -5.01 25.29
C LYS A 147 -3.81 -4.72 24.37
N TYR A 148 -4.64 -3.80 24.79
CA TYR A 148 -5.70 -3.22 23.97
C TYR A 148 -5.15 -2.03 23.14
N PRO A 149 -5.77 -1.70 22.00
CA PRO A 149 -5.34 -0.56 21.16
C PRO A 149 -5.20 0.77 21.92
N ALA A 150 -6.04 1.00 22.93
CA ALA A 150 -6.00 2.21 23.76
C ALA A 150 -4.73 2.36 24.61
N GLU A 151 -3.99 1.26 24.83
CA GLU A 151 -2.75 1.22 25.61
C GLU A 151 -1.49 1.41 24.74
N LEU A 152 -1.66 1.56 23.41
CA LEU A 152 -0.57 1.63 22.46
C LEU A 152 -0.25 3.07 22.04
N SER A 153 1.03 3.33 21.77
CA SER A 153 1.43 4.54 21.04
C SER A 153 0.95 4.49 19.59
N GLY A 154 0.88 5.65 18.92
CA GLY A 154 0.49 5.72 17.50
C GLY A 154 1.33 4.82 16.59
N GLY A 155 2.65 4.77 16.81
CA GLY A 155 3.56 3.89 16.08
C GLY A 155 3.30 2.40 16.34
N MET A 156 2.98 2.03 17.60
CA MET A 156 2.61 0.65 17.95
C MET A 156 1.29 0.25 17.30
N ILE A 157 0.29 1.13 17.26
CA ILE A 157 -1.00 0.89 16.57
C ILE A 157 -0.76 0.58 15.09
N LYS A 158 0.10 1.36 14.41
CA LYS A 158 0.45 1.14 12.99
C LYS A 158 1.15 -0.20 12.78
N ARG A 159 2.11 -0.55 13.64
CA ARG A 159 2.82 -1.84 13.59
C ARG A 159 1.87 -3.01 13.88
N ALA A 160 0.98 -2.90 14.83
CA ALA A 160 -0.04 -3.92 15.12
C ALA A 160 -1.02 -4.10 13.94
N GLY A 161 -1.46 -2.99 13.32
CA GLY A 161 -2.26 -3.03 12.10
C GLY A 161 -1.53 -3.69 10.93
N LEU A 162 -0.22 -3.44 10.80
CA LEU A 162 0.63 -4.10 9.81
C LEU A 162 0.78 -5.60 10.10
N ALA A 163 0.98 -6.00 11.37
CA ALA A 163 1.02 -7.41 11.76
C ALA A 163 -0.27 -8.15 11.39
N ARG A 164 -1.44 -7.52 11.60
CA ARG A 164 -2.74 -8.05 11.17
C ARG A 164 -2.82 -8.16 9.65
N ALA A 165 -2.38 -7.14 8.91
CA ALA A 165 -2.38 -7.17 7.45
C ALA A 165 -1.49 -8.28 6.88
N LEU A 166 -0.46 -8.69 7.61
CA LEU A 166 0.47 -9.76 7.24
C LEU A 166 0.05 -11.15 7.76
N ALA A 167 -1.05 -11.28 8.49
CA ALA A 167 -1.41 -12.52 9.20
C ALA A 167 -1.55 -13.73 8.27
N LEU A 168 -2.06 -13.53 7.05
CA LEU A 168 -2.29 -14.59 6.05
C LEU A 168 -1.11 -14.76 5.05
N ASP A 169 0.07 -14.20 5.33
CA ASP A 169 1.22 -14.21 4.41
C ASP A 169 0.86 -13.74 2.99
N PRO A 170 0.32 -12.51 2.83
CA PRO A 170 -0.14 -12.01 1.56
C PRO A 170 1.01 -11.80 0.56
N GLU A 171 0.70 -11.83 -0.75
CA GLU A 171 1.63 -11.46 -1.82
C GLU A 171 1.58 -9.94 -2.13
N LEU A 172 0.46 -9.27 -1.75
CA LEU A 172 0.19 -7.87 -2.02
C LEU A 172 -0.21 -7.15 -0.73
N LEU A 173 0.39 -5.98 -0.49
CA LEU A 173 0.11 -5.17 0.69
C LEU A 173 -0.39 -3.79 0.26
N PHE A 174 -1.57 -3.41 0.74
CA PHE A 174 -2.13 -2.07 0.59
C PHE A 174 -1.89 -1.26 1.87
N LEU A 175 -1.29 -0.08 1.71
CA LEU A 175 -0.99 0.83 2.81
C LEU A 175 -1.64 2.19 2.53
N ASP A 176 -2.61 2.58 3.35
CA ASP A 176 -3.29 3.89 3.25
C ASP A 176 -2.75 4.82 4.33
N GLU A 177 -1.91 5.79 3.95
CA GLU A 177 -1.27 6.79 4.82
C GLU A 177 -0.60 6.16 6.06
N PRO A 178 0.33 5.20 5.88
CA PRO A 178 0.85 4.38 6.98
C PRO A 178 1.62 5.19 8.02
N THR A 179 2.31 6.26 7.63
CA THR A 179 3.13 7.12 8.51
C THR A 179 2.38 8.35 9.02
N ALA A 180 1.13 8.58 8.57
CA ALA A 180 0.36 9.75 8.98
C ALA A 180 0.15 9.78 10.50
N GLY A 181 0.48 10.95 11.10
CA GLY A 181 0.36 11.18 12.56
C GLY A 181 1.51 10.62 13.39
N LEU A 182 2.55 10.07 12.77
CA LEU A 182 3.79 9.70 13.44
C LEU A 182 4.76 10.90 13.49
N ASP A 183 5.61 10.91 14.51
CA ASP A 183 6.78 11.79 14.51
C ASP A 183 7.78 11.36 13.43
N PRO A 184 8.70 12.26 12.98
CA PRO A 184 9.62 11.95 11.87
C PRO A 184 10.50 10.72 12.09
N ILE A 185 10.94 10.46 13.33
CA ILE A 185 11.79 9.31 13.65
C ILE A 185 10.98 8.01 13.53
N SER A 186 9.78 8.00 14.10
CA SER A 186 8.86 6.85 14.02
C SER A 186 8.41 6.58 12.57
N ALA A 187 8.18 7.63 11.77
CA ALA A 187 7.84 7.50 10.36
C ALA A 187 8.97 6.85 9.57
N ASN A 188 10.21 7.33 9.72
CA ASN A 188 11.38 6.73 9.06
C ASN A 188 11.59 5.25 9.46
N GLN A 189 11.47 4.93 10.75
CA GLN A 189 11.55 3.54 11.21
C GLN A 189 10.45 2.65 10.62
N PHE A 190 9.26 3.19 10.39
CA PHE A 190 8.18 2.46 9.75
C PHE A 190 8.45 2.23 8.26
N ASP A 191 8.96 3.23 7.56
CA ASP A 191 9.37 3.13 6.15
C ASP A 191 10.47 2.07 5.94
N GLU A 192 11.49 2.08 6.81
CA GLU A 192 12.52 1.05 6.81
C GLU A 192 11.96 -0.35 7.08
N LEU A 193 11.00 -0.47 8.00
CA LEU A 193 10.31 -1.74 8.27
C LEU A 193 9.58 -2.24 7.02
N ILE A 194 8.80 -1.39 6.36
CA ILE A 194 8.10 -1.75 5.11
C ILE A 194 9.09 -2.23 4.05
N LYS A 195 10.18 -1.51 3.86
CA LYS A 195 11.21 -1.87 2.86
C LYS A 195 11.89 -3.21 3.16
N ARG A 196 12.20 -3.47 4.44
CA ARG A 196 12.74 -4.76 4.87
C ARG A 196 11.76 -5.91 4.62
N LEU A 197 10.50 -5.73 5.01
CA LEU A 197 9.46 -6.75 4.83
C LEU A 197 9.19 -7.01 3.34
N GLN A 198 9.11 -5.95 2.53
CA GLN A 198 8.92 -6.06 1.09
C GLN A 198 10.01 -6.92 0.45
N LYS A 199 11.29 -6.66 0.79
CA LYS A 199 12.42 -7.43 0.26
C LYS A 199 12.49 -8.85 0.80
N ALA A 200 12.27 -9.04 2.11
CA ALA A 200 12.39 -10.34 2.75
C ALA A 200 11.28 -11.31 2.34
N LEU A 201 10.06 -10.81 2.11
CA LEU A 201 8.88 -11.59 1.79
C LEU A 201 8.52 -11.56 0.28
N GLY A 202 9.22 -10.76 -0.53
CA GLY A 202 8.91 -10.58 -1.95
C GLY A 202 7.56 -9.88 -2.20
N LEU A 203 7.12 -9.00 -1.27
CA LEU A 203 5.81 -8.35 -1.35
C LEU A 203 5.73 -7.39 -2.53
N THR A 204 4.56 -7.32 -3.14
CA THR A 204 4.13 -6.17 -3.93
C THR A 204 3.44 -5.19 -3.00
N VAL A 205 3.73 -3.90 -3.10
CA VAL A 205 3.16 -2.89 -2.20
C VAL A 205 2.48 -1.78 -2.98
N PHE A 206 1.23 -1.50 -2.65
CA PHE A 206 0.46 -0.34 -3.13
C PHE A 206 0.36 0.66 -1.97
N LEU A 207 1.15 1.73 -2.02
CA LEU A 207 1.32 2.69 -0.94
C LEU A 207 0.64 4.01 -1.29
N VAL A 208 -0.41 4.38 -0.56
CA VAL A 208 -1.00 5.72 -0.63
C VAL A 208 -0.36 6.60 0.43
N THR A 209 0.22 7.72 0.02
CA THR A 209 0.75 8.72 0.95
C THR A 209 0.80 10.11 0.31
N HIS A 210 0.91 11.14 1.14
CA HIS A 210 1.24 12.50 0.73
C HIS A 210 2.62 12.95 1.24
N ASP A 211 3.36 12.05 1.91
CA ASP A 211 4.69 12.32 2.44
C ASP A 211 5.75 12.00 1.37
N ILE A 212 6.52 13.03 0.99
CA ILE A 212 7.56 12.91 -0.05
C ILE A 212 8.77 12.10 0.44
N ASP A 213 9.06 12.15 1.75
CA ASP A 213 10.19 11.42 2.31
C ASP A 213 9.89 9.93 2.35
N THR A 214 8.67 9.54 2.74
CA THR A 214 8.17 8.15 2.61
C THR A 214 8.23 7.67 1.15
N LEU A 215 7.76 8.47 0.16
CA LEU A 215 7.83 8.10 -1.25
C LEU A 215 9.28 7.83 -1.70
N ARG A 216 10.21 8.69 -1.29
CA ARG A 216 11.64 8.56 -1.66
C ARG A 216 12.31 7.36 -1.01
N ALA A 217 11.99 7.11 0.26
CA ALA A 217 12.58 6.02 1.01
C ALA A 217 12.10 4.65 0.52
N THR A 218 10.85 4.55 0.04
CA THR A 218 10.21 3.25 -0.13
C THR A 218 9.86 2.88 -1.56
N THR A 219 9.53 3.85 -2.45
CA THR A 219 8.89 3.53 -3.74
C THR A 219 9.86 3.31 -4.89
N ASP A 220 9.50 2.40 -5.79
CA ASP A 220 10.19 2.17 -7.07
C ASP A 220 9.59 3.04 -8.17
N ARG A 221 8.24 3.18 -8.19
CA ARG A 221 7.48 4.03 -9.10
C ARG A 221 6.41 4.78 -8.33
N ILE A 222 5.99 5.90 -8.89
CA ILE A 222 4.95 6.75 -8.30
C ILE A 222 3.87 7.02 -9.33
N ALA A 223 2.62 6.88 -8.92
CA ALA A 223 1.43 7.23 -9.63
C ALA A 223 0.84 8.52 -9.04
N VAL A 224 0.87 9.62 -9.79
CA VAL A 224 0.39 10.93 -9.37
C VAL A 224 -1.03 11.14 -9.87
N LEU A 225 -1.99 11.31 -8.96
CA LEU A 225 -3.36 11.69 -9.27
C LEU A 225 -3.48 13.20 -9.35
N VAL A 226 -3.60 13.72 -10.56
CA VAL A 226 -3.75 15.15 -10.88
C VAL A 226 -4.83 15.32 -11.95
N ASN A 227 -5.68 16.36 -11.81
CA ASN A 227 -6.75 16.64 -12.78
C ASN A 227 -7.61 15.43 -13.15
N LYS A 228 -7.93 14.55 -12.17
CA LYS A 228 -8.71 13.29 -12.33
C LYS A 228 -8.03 12.23 -13.20
N LYS A 229 -6.81 12.46 -13.63
CA LYS A 229 -5.96 11.57 -14.42
C LYS A 229 -4.82 11.03 -13.57
N ILE A 230 -4.06 10.12 -14.13
CA ILE A 230 -2.88 9.54 -13.48
C ILE A 230 -1.64 9.76 -14.38
N VAL A 231 -0.55 10.18 -13.75
CA VAL A 231 0.78 10.27 -14.36
C VAL A 231 1.71 9.35 -13.59
N ILE A 232 2.42 8.46 -14.29
CA ILE A 232 3.24 7.43 -13.64
C ILE A 232 4.70 7.63 -14.06
N GLY A 233 5.61 7.52 -13.08
CA GLY A 233 7.04 7.60 -13.33
C GLY A 233 7.86 7.39 -12.07
N THR A 234 9.17 7.39 -12.23
CA THR A 234 10.12 7.53 -11.13
C THR A 234 10.13 8.97 -10.63
N ILE A 235 10.66 9.22 -9.42
CA ILE A 235 10.83 10.61 -8.90
C ILE A 235 11.61 11.48 -9.90
N THR A 236 12.65 10.92 -10.53
CA THR A 236 13.49 11.63 -11.49
C THR A 236 12.72 12.04 -12.75
N GLU A 237 11.82 11.19 -13.23
CA GLU A 237 10.95 11.46 -14.39
C GLU A 237 9.86 12.47 -14.03
N LEU A 238 9.20 12.29 -12.90
CA LEU A 238 8.12 13.18 -12.43
C LEU A 238 8.58 14.61 -12.16
N ARG A 239 9.81 14.79 -11.73
CA ARG A 239 10.44 16.14 -11.59
C ARG A 239 10.60 16.90 -12.91
N LYS A 240 10.63 16.19 -14.04
CA LYS A 240 10.71 16.79 -15.38
C LYS A 240 9.33 17.00 -16.01
N SER A 241 8.26 16.70 -15.27
CA SER A 241 6.89 16.86 -15.75
C SER A 241 6.58 18.33 -16.07
N ASP A 242 5.81 18.55 -17.12
CA ASP A 242 5.29 19.87 -17.49
C ASP A 242 4.07 20.29 -16.64
N ASP A 243 3.45 19.35 -15.92
CA ASP A 243 2.34 19.67 -15.02
C ASP A 243 2.84 20.49 -13.83
N PRO A 244 2.30 21.72 -13.61
CA PRO A 244 2.78 22.61 -12.57
C PRO A 244 2.67 22.01 -11.16
N TRP A 245 1.58 21.27 -10.88
CA TRP A 245 1.39 20.66 -9.56
C TRP A 245 2.44 19.57 -9.29
N ILE A 246 2.69 18.69 -10.29
CA ILE A 246 3.70 17.64 -10.16
C ILE A 246 5.09 18.24 -9.96
N LYS A 247 5.43 19.25 -10.76
CA LYS A 247 6.72 19.94 -10.68
C LYS A 247 6.93 20.59 -9.31
N ASP A 248 5.93 21.32 -8.81
CA ASP A 248 6.00 21.97 -7.51
C ASP A 248 6.08 20.97 -6.36
N TYR A 249 5.32 19.87 -6.44
CA TYR A 249 5.32 18.82 -5.43
C TYR A 249 6.70 18.17 -5.28
N PHE A 250 7.34 17.76 -6.39
CA PHE A 250 8.64 17.08 -6.35
C PHE A 250 9.86 18.00 -6.35
N SER A 251 9.73 19.30 -6.68
CA SER A 251 10.82 20.28 -6.74
C SER A 251 10.73 21.36 -5.66
N GLY A 252 9.67 21.38 -4.85
CA GLY A 252 9.44 22.33 -3.77
C GLY A 252 10.53 22.31 -2.69
N VAL A 253 10.44 23.21 -1.70
CA VAL A 253 11.47 23.37 -0.62
C VAL A 253 11.74 22.06 0.11
N ARG A 254 10.70 21.26 0.39
CA ARG A 254 10.84 19.90 0.97
C ARG A 254 11.49 18.92 -0.01
N GLY A 255 11.18 19.01 -1.30
CA GLY A 255 11.83 18.22 -2.36
C GLY A 255 13.30 18.56 -2.57
N ARG A 256 13.74 19.79 -2.26
CA ARG A 256 15.15 20.24 -2.38
C ARG A 256 16.02 19.86 -1.20
N ALA A 257 15.52 19.97 0.03
CA ALA A 257 16.25 19.57 1.23
C ALA A 257 16.65 18.09 1.17
N ALA A 258 15.73 17.26 0.73
CA ALA A 258 15.92 15.83 0.57
C ALA A 258 16.90 15.42 -0.56
N LEU A 259 17.39 16.35 -1.41
CA LEU A 259 18.37 16.09 -2.49
C LEU A 259 19.81 16.43 -2.08
N ALA A 260 19.98 17.31 -1.11
CA ALA A 260 21.31 17.62 -0.56
C ALA A 260 21.92 16.36 0.06
N ASP A 261 21.11 15.56 0.77
CA ASP A 261 21.54 14.33 1.43
C ASP A 261 21.94 13.20 0.45
N MET A 262 21.43 13.20 -0.81
CA MET A 262 21.84 12.21 -1.81
C MET A 262 23.14 12.57 -2.54
N ALA A 263 23.50 13.86 -2.59
CA ALA A 263 24.74 14.31 -3.22
C ALA A 263 25.96 14.09 -2.31
N GLU A 264 25.74 13.99 -1.00
CA GLU A 264 26.81 13.70 -0.01
C GLU A 264 27.04 12.20 0.24
N ALA A 265 26.19 11.32 -0.32
CA ALA A 265 26.28 9.85 -0.15
C ALA A 265 26.92 9.12 -1.35
N HIS A 266 27.52 9.86 -2.29
CA HIS A 266 28.31 9.36 -3.44
C HIS A 266 29.73 10.00 -3.42
#